data_d16d96d0cf4e97c2a1aa55c6f2d57099
#
_entry.id   d16d96d0cf4e97c2a1aa55c6f2d57099
#
_cell.length_a   1.000
_cell.length_b   1.000
_cell.length_c   1.000
_cell.angle_alpha   90.00
_cell.angle_beta   90.00
_cell.angle_gamma   90.00
#
_symmetry.space_group_name_H-M   'P 1'
#
loop_
_entity.id
_entity.type
_entity.pdbx_description
1 polymer ?
#
loop_
_entity_poly.entity_id
_entity_poly.type
_entity_poly.pdbx_seq_one_letter_code
_entity_poly.pdbx_strand_id
1 'polypeptide(L)'
;LTVFDCRHLLTDPEAGSRAYAAGHLPGAFFLHLDRDLSGPTNGCNGRHPLPDPLHLAATLELVGVSAATQVVAYDDSGGMFASRLWWLLRWLGHDRVAVLDGGIDRWLANGRPLTTDIPRSSPGRMTVAQRDWVVSCDEVLADLPAGRLCLVDAQIGEHTSELQSQ
;
A
#
# COMPACT_ATOMS: atom_id res chain seq x y z
N LEU A 1 -0.15 18.26 -3.32
CA LEU A 1 -0.73 17.00 -3.75
C LEU A 1 0.35 16.14 -4.40
N THR A 2 0.49 14.90 -3.96
CA THR A 2 1.35 13.89 -4.59
C THR A 2 0.49 12.68 -4.94
N VAL A 3 0.62 12.18 -6.16
CA VAL A 3 -0.13 11.02 -6.67
C VAL A 3 0.82 9.84 -6.80
N PHE A 4 0.36 8.65 -6.40
CA PHE A 4 1.14 7.42 -6.50
C PHE A 4 0.41 6.36 -7.32
N ASP A 5 1.14 5.78 -8.26
CA ASP A 5 0.78 4.57 -8.98
C ASP A 5 1.26 3.37 -8.17
N CYS A 6 0.34 2.56 -7.71
CA CYS A 6 0.59 1.36 -6.92
C CYS A 6 0.21 0.08 -7.71
N ARG A 7 0.09 0.15 -9.04
CA ARG A 7 -0.24 -1.03 -9.86
C ARG A 7 0.76 -2.14 -9.64
N HIS A 8 0.25 -3.35 -9.45
CA HIS A 8 1.06 -4.53 -9.19
C HIS A 8 0.33 -5.79 -9.67
N LEU A 9 1.07 -6.83 -10.00
CA LEU A 9 0.53 -8.16 -10.28
C LEU A 9 1.30 -9.20 -9.48
N LEU A 10 0.61 -9.95 -8.63
CA LEU A 10 1.24 -10.91 -7.70
C LEU A 10 2.00 -12.05 -8.41
N THR A 11 1.62 -12.38 -9.64
CA THR A 11 2.27 -13.41 -10.48
C THR A 11 3.41 -12.86 -11.33
N ASP A 12 3.52 -11.53 -11.44
CA ASP A 12 4.56 -10.84 -12.21
C ASP A 12 4.88 -9.49 -11.54
N PRO A 13 5.79 -9.48 -10.56
CA PRO A 13 6.09 -8.29 -9.76
C PRO A 13 6.49 -7.06 -10.57
N GLU A 14 7.10 -7.24 -11.75
CA GLU A 14 7.53 -6.13 -12.60
C GLU A 14 6.42 -5.61 -13.55
N ALA A 15 5.24 -6.22 -13.56
CA ALA A 15 4.13 -5.77 -14.41
C ALA A 15 3.71 -4.33 -14.11
N GLY A 16 3.68 -3.95 -12.83
CA GLY A 16 3.32 -2.59 -12.42
C GLY A 16 4.31 -1.53 -12.92
N SER A 17 5.62 -1.79 -12.81
CA SER A 17 6.66 -0.87 -13.28
C SER A 17 6.62 -0.73 -14.80
N ARG A 18 6.37 -1.82 -15.53
CA ARG A 18 6.19 -1.76 -17.00
C ARG A 18 4.93 -1.00 -17.39
N ALA A 19 3.83 -1.22 -16.66
CA ALA A 19 2.58 -0.49 -16.90
C ALA A 19 2.73 1.02 -16.64
N TYR A 20 3.45 1.39 -15.58
CA TYR A 20 3.77 2.78 -15.28
C TYR A 20 4.61 3.42 -16.40
N ALA A 21 5.65 2.74 -16.88
CA ALA A 21 6.48 3.22 -17.98
C ALA A 21 5.71 3.38 -19.30
N ALA A 22 4.72 2.51 -19.55
CA ALA A 22 3.86 2.59 -20.73
C ALA A 22 2.82 3.74 -20.66
N GLY A 23 2.43 4.14 -19.44
CA GLY A 23 1.54 5.27 -19.22
C GLY A 23 0.95 5.29 -17.79
N HIS A 24 0.94 6.47 -17.20
CA HIS A 24 0.44 6.71 -15.85
C HIS A 24 -0.31 8.05 -15.76
N LEU A 25 -0.99 8.31 -14.66
CA LEU A 25 -1.67 9.58 -14.42
C LEU A 25 -0.63 10.71 -14.39
N PRO A 26 -0.90 11.87 -15.01
CA PRO A 26 0.03 13.00 -15.03
C PRO A 26 0.48 13.40 -13.62
N GLY A 27 1.79 13.45 -13.41
CA GLY A 27 2.40 13.79 -12.14
C GLY A 27 2.43 12.68 -11.08
N ALA A 28 2.04 11.46 -11.42
CA ALA A 28 2.11 10.33 -10.51
C ALA A 28 3.53 9.74 -10.45
N PHE A 29 3.98 9.42 -9.23
CA PHE A 29 5.17 8.62 -8.97
C PHE A 29 4.77 7.14 -8.85
N PHE A 30 5.70 6.24 -9.15
CA PHE A 30 5.50 4.80 -8.97
C PHE A 30 6.04 4.33 -7.62
N LEU A 31 5.28 3.44 -6.95
CA LEU A 31 5.74 2.71 -5.77
C LEU A 31 5.54 1.21 -5.99
N HIS A 32 6.64 0.49 -5.87
CA HIS A 32 6.63 -0.97 -6.02
C HIS A 32 6.22 -1.65 -4.72
N LEU A 33 5.29 -2.61 -4.78
CA LEU A 33 4.78 -3.32 -3.61
C LEU A 33 5.91 -3.97 -2.78
N ASP A 34 6.79 -4.72 -3.42
CA ASP A 34 7.82 -5.50 -2.71
C ASP A 34 9.01 -4.64 -2.27
N ARG A 35 9.41 -3.64 -3.09
CA ARG A 35 10.63 -2.84 -2.84
C ARG A 35 10.38 -1.64 -1.95
N ASP A 36 9.24 -0.96 -2.15
CA ASP A 36 8.95 0.33 -1.51
C ASP A 36 7.93 0.21 -0.38
N LEU A 37 6.95 -0.70 -0.53
CA LEU A 37 5.83 -0.85 0.41
C LEU A 37 5.93 -2.09 1.29
N SER A 38 7.01 -2.85 1.19
CA SER A 38 7.22 -4.06 2.00
C SER A 38 8.64 -4.09 2.57
N GLY A 39 8.78 -4.74 3.71
CA GLY A 39 10.06 -5.06 4.31
C GLY A 39 10.65 -6.36 3.73
N PRO A 40 11.89 -6.70 4.10
CA PRO A 40 12.54 -7.94 3.68
C PRO A 40 11.82 -9.16 4.22
N THR A 41 11.69 -10.18 3.38
CA THR A 41 11.13 -11.48 3.80
C THR A 41 12.19 -12.33 4.50
N ASN A 42 11.79 -13.05 5.55
CA ASN A 42 12.67 -13.99 6.28
C ASN A 42 12.13 -15.43 6.27
N GLY A 43 11.10 -15.70 5.46
CA GLY A 43 10.44 -17.01 5.36
C GLY A 43 9.35 -17.28 6.41
N CYS A 44 9.25 -16.44 7.45
CA CYS A 44 8.26 -16.60 8.53
C CYS A 44 7.38 -15.35 8.76
N ASN A 45 7.64 -14.26 8.05
CA ASN A 45 6.97 -12.97 8.25
C ASN A 45 5.95 -12.59 7.15
N GLY A 46 5.51 -13.61 6.38
CA GLY A 46 4.56 -13.43 5.29
C GLY A 46 5.20 -12.96 3.97
N ARG A 47 4.35 -12.82 2.94
CA ARG A 47 4.80 -12.47 1.59
C ARG A 47 5.19 -11.00 1.46
N HIS A 48 4.44 -10.12 2.13
CA HIS A 48 4.64 -8.67 2.09
C HIS A 48 4.67 -8.12 3.53
N PRO A 49 5.75 -8.36 4.29
CA PRO A 49 5.86 -7.86 5.66
C PRO A 49 5.84 -6.33 5.70
N LEU A 50 5.58 -5.75 6.86
CA LEU A 50 5.60 -4.30 7.01
C LEU A 50 7.02 -3.76 6.76
N PRO A 51 7.14 -2.64 6.04
CA PRO A 51 8.42 -1.97 5.86
C PRO A 51 8.88 -1.32 7.17
N ASP A 52 10.17 -1.03 7.26
CA ASP A 52 10.68 -0.15 8.31
C ASP A 52 10.05 1.24 8.19
N PRO A 53 9.48 1.80 9.27
CA PRO A 53 8.76 3.07 9.25
C PRO A 53 9.60 4.27 8.76
N LEU A 54 10.88 4.31 9.16
CA LEU A 54 11.78 5.41 8.80
C LEU A 54 12.24 5.27 7.35
N HIS A 55 12.46 4.05 6.88
CA HIS A 55 12.81 3.79 5.50
C HIS A 55 11.66 4.18 4.57
N LEU A 56 10.43 3.79 4.90
CA LEU A 56 9.25 4.19 4.13
C LEU A 56 9.08 5.71 4.10
N ALA A 57 9.23 6.37 5.26
CA ALA A 57 9.15 7.83 5.32
C ALA A 57 10.20 8.50 4.43
N ALA A 58 11.46 8.02 4.46
CA ALA A 58 12.53 8.53 3.61
C ALA A 58 12.22 8.36 2.12
N THR A 59 11.69 7.20 1.71
CA THR A 59 11.26 6.95 0.33
C THR A 59 10.21 7.96 -0.13
N LEU A 60 9.22 8.24 0.71
CA LEU A 60 8.15 9.20 0.42
C LEU A 60 8.64 10.66 0.43
N GLU A 61 9.59 11.00 1.30
CA GLU A 61 10.23 12.32 1.34
C GLU A 61 10.98 12.63 0.06
N LEU A 62 11.67 11.65 -0.54
CA LEU A 62 12.40 11.83 -1.81
C LEU A 62 11.49 12.30 -2.95
N VAL A 63 10.22 11.93 -2.93
CA VAL A 63 9.23 12.34 -3.92
C VAL A 63 8.31 13.48 -3.45
N GLY A 64 8.73 14.20 -2.42
CA GLY A 64 8.11 15.46 -2.01
C GLY A 64 6.96 15.33 -1.01
N VAL A 65 6.78 14.17 -0.37
CA VAL A 65 5.76 14.04 0.69
C VAL A 65 6.25 14.75 1.95
N SER A 66 5.41 15.63 2.47
CA SER A 66 5.61 16.38 3.71
C SER A 66 4.38 16.25 4.60
N ALA A 67 4.45 16.64 5.86
CA ALA A 67 3.34 16.54 6.81
C ALA A 67 2.01 17.16 6.31
N ALA A 68 2.08 18.20 5.47
CA ALA A 68 0.92 18.87 4.91
C ALA A 68 0.48 18.35 3.53
N THR A 69 1.25 17.42 2.92
CA THR A 69 0.98 16.91 1.57
C THR A 69 -0.27 16.03 1.56
N GLN A 70 -1.23 16.35 0.69
CA GLN A 70 -2.29 15.40 0.35
C GLN A 70 -1.71 14.32 -0.56
N VAL A 71 -1.85 13.06 -0.19
CA VAL A 71 -1.47 11.90 -1.00
C VAL A 71 -2.72 11.28 -1.62
N VAL A 72 -2.63 10.89 -2.89
CA VAL A 72 -3.64 10.07 -3.56
C VAL A 72 -2.96 8.86 -4.16
N ALA A 73 -3.40 7.67 -3.79
CA ALA A 73 -2.92 6.40 -4.34
C ALA A 73 -3.93 5.83 -5.33
N TYR A 74 -3.46 5.18 -6.39
CA TYR A 74 -4.33 4.44 -7.31
C TYR A 74 -3.66 3.15 -7.77
N ASP A 75 -4.47 2.22 -8.25
CA ASP A 75 -4.08 1.00 -8.97
C ASP A 75 -5.08 0.68 -10.09
N ASP A 76 -4.99 -0.53 -10.65
CA ASP A 76 -5.89 -1.12 -11.63
C ASP A 76 -6.64 -2.36 -11.08
N SER A 77 -6.63 -2.54 -9.76
CA SER A 77 -7.12 -3.75 -9.08
C SER A 77 -8.15 -3.40 -8.00
N GLY A 78 -8.99 -2.39 -8.26
CA GLY A 78 -10.06 -1.97 -7.36
C GLY A 78 -9.60 -1.38 -6.02
N GLY A 79 -8.37 -0.89 -5.94
CA GLY A 79 -7.79 -0.32 -4.72
C GLY A 79 -7.00 -1.32 -3.87
N MET A 80 -6.82 -2.57 -4.32
CA MET A 80 -6.16 -3.63 -3.55
C MET A 80 -4.73 -3.23 -3.12
N PHE A 81 -3.95 -2.68 -4.02
CA PHE A 81 -2.56 -2.27 -3.76
C PHE A 81 -2.47 -0.82 -3.27
N ALA A 82 -3.33 0.06 -3.78
CA ALA A 82 -3.41 1.45 -3.34
C ALA A 82 -3.82 1.56 -1.86
N SER A 83 -4.69 0.68 -1.36
CA SER A 83 -5.09 0.63 0.04
C SER A 83 -3.94 0.29 0.98
N ARG A 84 -2.92 -0.45 0.51
CA ARG A 84 -1.73 -0.71 1.31
C ARG A 84 -0.95 0.59 1.58
N LEU A 85 -0.70 1.42 0.56
CA LEU A 85 -0.06 2.72 0.76
C LEU A 85 -0.90 3.62 1.67
N TRP A 86 -2.23 3.62 1.47
CA TRP A 86 -3.15 4.36 2.32
C TRP A 86 -3.03 3.95 3.78
N TRP A 87 -3.01 2.64 4.05
CA TRP A 87 -2.88 2.11 5.41
C TRP A 87 -1.50 2.44 6.01
N LEU A 88 -0.42 2.23 5.25
CA LEU A 88 0.95 2.50 5.70
C LEU A 88 1.16 3.97 6.07
N LEU A 89 0.65 4.91 5.26
CA LEU A 89 0.72 6.35 5.57
C LEU A 89 -0.01 6.68 6.86
N ARG A 90 -1.21 6.14 7.04
CA ARG A 90 -1.97 6.33 8.28
C ARG A 90 -1.29 5.68 9.47
N TRP A 91 -0.68 4.54 9.29
CA TRP A 91 0.12 3.89 10.32
C TRP A 91 1.32 4.76 10.74
N LEU A 92 1.96 5.46 9.81
CA LEU A 92 3.01 6.45 10.09
C LEU A 92 2.48 7.75 10.74
N GLY A 93 1.17 7.92 10.89
CA GLY A 93 0.56 9.13 11.43
C GLY A 93 0.21 10.20 10.39
N HIS A 94 0.31 9.88 9.09
CA HIS A 94 -0.04 10.79 7.99
C HIS A 94 -1.48 10.55 7.51
N ASP A 95 -2.42 11.38 7.96
CA ASP A 95 -3.86 11.20 7.67
C ASP A 95 -4.31 11.80 6.33
N ARG A 96 -3.48 12.62 5.69
CA ARG A 96 -3.81 13.26 4.41
C ARG A 96 -3.57 12.31 3.24
N VAL A 97 -4.28 11.19 3.22
CA VAL A 97 -4.19 10.18 2.18
C VAL A 97 -5.56 9.69 1.76
N ALA A 98 -5.74 9.45 0.46
CA ALA A 98 -6.94 8.88 -0.13
C ALA A 98 -6.57 7.85 -1.21
N VAL A 99 -7.49 6.93 -1.48
CA VAL A 99 -7.45 6.04 -2.66
C VAL A 99 -8.34 6.64 -3.74
N LEU A 100 -7.85 6.67 -4.98
CA LEU A 100 -8.62 7.15 -6.12
C LEU A 100 -9.71 6.14 -6.47
N ASP A 101 -10.97 6.54 -6.29
CA ASP A 101 -12.12 5.68 -6.60
C ASP A 101 -12.16 5.31 -8.08
N GLY A 102 -12.20 3.98 -8.34
CA GLY A 102 -12.16 3.40 -9.68
C GLY A 102 -10.77 3.42 -10.34
N GLY A 103 -9.72 3.89 -9.65
CA GLY A 103 -8.33 3.80 -10.09
C GLY A 103 -8.06 4.35 -11.49
N ILE A 104 -7.09 3.73 -12.18
CA ILE A 104 -6.71 4.14 -13.55
C ILE A 104 -7.80 3.82 -14.57
N ASP A 105 -8.60 2.77 -14.36
CA ASP A 105 -9.63 2.35 -15.30
C ASP A 105 -10.72 3.43 -15.42
N ARG A 106 -11.17 3.97 -14.30
CA ARG A 106 -12.15 5.06 -14.30
C ARG A 106 -11.58 6.36 -14.86
N TRP A 107 -10.29 6.62 -14.63
CA TRP A 107 -9.59 7.74 -15.25
C TRP A 107 -9.66 7.66 -16.78
N LEU A 108 -9.33 6.50 -17.34
CA LEU A 108 -9.37 6.24 -18.78
C LEU A 108 -10.81 6.24 -19.33
N ALA A 109 -11.76 5.63 -18.63
CA ALA A 109 -13.17 5.62 -19.02
C ALA A 109 -13.77 7.03 -19.13
N ASN A 110 -13.23 7.99 -18.36
CA ASN A 110 -13.60 9.40 -18.44
C ASN A 110 -12.84 10.17 -19.54
N GLY A 111 -12.12 9.48 -20.43
CA GLY A 111 -11.38 10.09 -21.54
C GLY A 111 -10.16 10.94 -21.11
N ARG A 112 -9.65 10.73 -19.89
CA ARG A 112 -8.53 11.48 -19.38
C ARG A 112 -7.20 10.92 -19.88
N PRO A 113 -6.19 11.78 -20.20
CA PRO A 113 -4.94 11.33 -20.78
C PRO A 113 -4.03 10.66 -19.76
N LEU A 114 -3.17 9.78 -20.24
CA LEU A 114 -1.97 9.32 -19.54
C LEU A 114 -0.73 10.06 -20.06
N THR A 115 0.35 9.96 -19.32
CA THR A 115 1.68 10.44 -19.70
C THR A 115 2.74 9.38 -19.41
N THR A 116 3.89 9.52 -20.06
CA THR A 116 5.12 8.78 -19.74
C THR A 116 6.16 9.69 -19.09
N ASP A 117 5.83 10.96 -18.84
CA ASP A 117 6.75 11.94 -18.25
C ASP A 117 6.96 11.65 -16.78
N ILE A 118 8.19 11.37 -16.38
CA ILE A 118 8.55 11.14 -14.97
C ILE A 118 8.50 12.49 -14.23
N PRO A 119 7.68 12.59 -13.17
CA PRO A 119 7.54 13.84 -12.45
C PRO A 119 8.83 14.19 -11.69
N ARG A 120 9.09 15.49 -11.55
CA ARG A 120 10.16 16.00 -10.69
C ARG A 120 9.58 16.54 -9.41
N SER A 121 10.23 16.25 -8.29
CA SER A 121 9.87 16.84 -7.00
C SER A 121 11.12 17.38 -6.28
N SER A 122 10.89 18.24 -5.31
CA SER A 122 11.90 18.56 -4.29
C SER A 122 11.61 17.69 -3.06
N PRO A 123 12.64 17.24 -2.34
CA PRO A 123 12.44 16.44 -1.14
C PRO A 123 11.49 17.11 -0.15
N GLY A 124 10.60 16.30 0.40
CA GLY A 124 9.69 16.71 1.46
C GLY A 124 10.27 16.49 2.86
N ARG A 125 9.43 16.65 3.87
CA ARG A 125 9.76 16.31 5.25
C ARG A 125 8.52 15.77 5.95
N MET A 126 8.56 14.50 6.35
CA MET A 126 7.53 13.84 7.13
C MET A 126 7.87 13.87 8.62
N THR A 127 6.85 13.83 9.46
CA THR A 127 7.01 13.50 10.88
C THR A 127 6.40 12.12 11.07
N VAL A 128 7.24 11.16 11.45
CA VAL A 128 6.76 9.80 11.75
C VAL A 128 6.22 9.78 13.17
N ALA A 129 4.92 9.54 13.31
CA ALA A 129 4.22 9.31 14.56
C ALA A 129 3.48 7.96 14.45
N GLN A 130 4.26 6.88 14.47
CA GLN A 130 3.76 5.53 14.27
C GLN A 130 2.65 5.19 15.24
N ARG A 131 1.54 4.66 14.73
CA ARG A 131 0.39 4.23 15.51
C ARG A 131 0.54 2.77 15.94
N ASP A 132 0.06 2.48 17.12
CA ASP A 132 0.00 1.13 17.69
C ASP A 132 -1.21 0.37 17.12
N TRP A 133 -1.12 0.01 15.83
CA TRP A 133 -2.18 -0.70 15.10
C TRP A 133 -1.84 -2.14 14.77
N VAL A 134 -0.64 -2.57 15.13
CA VAL A 134 -0.12 -3.89 14.79
C VAL A 134 -0.05 -4.72 16.05
N VAL A 135 -0.66 -5.90 16.02
CA VAL A 135 -0.54 -6.93 17.04
C VAL A 135 0.28 -8.09 16.51
N SER A 136 1.13 -8.66 17.37
CA SER A 136 1.93 -9.83 17.04
C SER A 136 1.12 -11.12 17.18
N CYS A 137 1.59 -12.20 16.56
CA CYS A 137 1.01 -13.52 16.75
C CYS A 137 1.01 -13.94 18.23
N ASP A 138 2.07 -13.60 18.98
CA ASP A 138 2.18 -13.94 20.40
C ASP A 138 1.14 -13.19 21.24
N GLU A 139 0.87 -11.91 20.92
CA GLU A 139 -0.19 -11.15 21.58
C GLU A 139 -1.57 -11.71 21.28
N VAL A 140 -1.83 -12.12 20.02
CA VAL A 140 -3.09 -12.79 19.65
C VAL A 140 -3.22 -14.11 20.41
N LEU A 141 -2.18 -14.95 20.42
CA LEU A 141 -2.20 -16.23 21.13
C LEU A 141 -2.43 -16.06 22.64
N ALA A 142 -1.80 -15.05 23.24
CA ALA A 142 -1.97 -14.75 24.66
C ALA A 142 -3.38 -14.24 24.99
N ASP A 143 -4.07 -13.61 24.04
CA ASP A 143 -5.42 -13.10 24.24
C ASP A 143 -6.53 -14.13 23.97
N LEU A 144 -6.27 -15.20 23.22
CA LEU A 144 -7.29 -16.22 22.88
C LEU A 144 -8.07 -16.72 24.09
N PRO A 145 -7.46 -17.05 25.26
CA PRO A 145 -8.20 -17.49 26.43
C PRO A 145 -9.09 -16.40 27.05
N ALA A 146 -8.70 -15.14 26.92
CA ALA A 146 -9.41 -14.00 27.49
C ALA A 146 -10.47 -13.42 26.55
N GLY A 147 -10.34 -13.66 25.24
CA GLY A 147 -11.31 -13.27 24.21
C GLY A 147 -11.56 -11.76 24.11
N ARG A 148 -10.56 -10.92 24.40
CA ARG A 148 -10.68 -9.46 24.34
C ARG A 148 -10.53 -8.92 22.93
N LEU A 149 -9.78 -9.63 22.06
CA LEU A 149 -9.60 -9.30 20.64
C LEU A 149 -10.72 -9.95 19.83
N CYS A 150 -11.32 -9.18 18.93
CA CYS A 150 -12.21 -9.71 17.91
C CYS A 150 -11.39 -10.00 16.66
N LEU A 151 -11.15 -11.28 16.36
CA LEU A 151 -10.42 -11.69 15.17
C LEU A 151 -11.41 -11.75 13.99
N VAL A 152 -11.07 -11.05 12.91
CA VAL A 152 -11.84 -11.03 11.67
C VAL A 152 -10.97 -11.57 10.55
N ASP A 153 -11.39 -12.67 9.93
CA ASP A 153 -10.79 -13.20 8.72
C ASP A 153 -11.50 -12.61 7.51
N ALA A 154 -10.74 -11.91 6.66
CA ALA A 154 -11.23 -11.32 5.43
C ALA A 154 -11.24 -12.30 4.24
N GLN A 155 -10.79 -13.54 4.44
CA GLN A 155 -10.85 -14.57 3.41
C GLN A 155 -12.30 -15.04 3.20
N ILE A 156 -12.72 -15.14 1.94
CA ILE A 156 -14.02 -15.72 1.61
C ILE A 156 -13.91 -17.24 1.79
N GLY A 157 -14.81 -17.82 2.59
CA GLY A 157 -14.75 -19.17 3.16
C GLY A 157 -14.85 -20.36 2.20
N GLU A 158 -14.24 -20.32 1.02
CA GLU A 158 -14.19 -21.49 0.13
C GLU A 158 -13.23 -22.58 0.65
N HIS A 159 -12.37 -22.28 1.62
CA HIS A 159 -11.41 -23.23 2.20
C HIS A 159 -11.86 -23.85 3.55
N THR A 160 -12.98 -23.44 4.13
CA THR A 160 -13.45 -23.97 5.41
C THR A 160 -14.06 -25.38 5.31
N SER A 161 -14.38 -25.86 4.10
CA SER A 161 -14.93 -27.20 3.91
C SER A 161 -13.88 -28.32 3.98
N GLU A 162 -12.60 -28.03 3.77
CA GLU A 162 -11.53 -29.03 3.79
C GLU A 162 -11.00 -29.32 5.21
N LEU A 163 -11.15 -28.40 6.15
CA LEU A 163 -10.67 -28.57 7.53
C LEU A 163 -11.66 -29.32 8.44
N GLN A 164 -12.90 -29.57 7.99
CA GLN A 164 -13.92 -30.30 8.78
C GLN A 164 -13.96 -31.80 8.49
N SER A 165 -13.11 -32.33 7.61
CA SER A 165 -13.08 -33.74 7.19
C SER A 165 -11.84 -34.53 7.63
N GLN A 166 -11.09 -34.06 8.65
CA GLN A 166 -10.00 -34.82 9.26
C GLN A 166 -10.27 -35.11 10.73
#